data_de35bf7278550362b2747dbb844d802b
#
_entry.id   de35bf7278550362b2747dbb844d802b
#
_cell.length_a   1.000
_cell.length_b   1.000
_cell.length_c   1.000
_cell.angle_alpha   90.00
_cell.angle_beta   90.00
_cell.angle_gamma   90.00
#
_symmetry.space_group_name_H-M   'P 1'
#
loop_
_entity.id
_entity.type
_entity.pdbx_description
1 polymer ?
#
loop_
_entity_poly.entity_id
_entity_poly.type
_entity_poly.pdbx_seq_one_letter_code
_entity_poly.pdbx_strand_id
1 'polypeptide(L)'
;MKPKFVSGRNNLSVTVMVPFDCPNNCPFCESKKEYTKNRPSLDGVINAVKHIFHDNNTLDIPEVVITGGEPMANILALCKIINVIPFDKDIYINTTCVRRNFDEFVALVNSNPQIKGINISRHATTYEEDCKTLHGIAPDEWLSKFEKPVRINCVIKDRKNSFFRSVISRWEGKGVELSFREDFNTMTAEELHNPYSHSLPYVAAVKEYLGHTQCKVCDTTTFRSAKGMIIRYHKGIKNTLIYLGDDRYEINDIIVRQDGQIFVDWDFSDNTILPTMLLHESTVEETRATHHKVVESISAPYHTCGGYGNCGGATYYIHTCGGFDKMSDGRC
;
A
#
# COMPACT_ATOMS: atom_id res chain seq x y z
N MET A 1 13.35 -28.28 -11.18
CA MET A 1 12.01 -28.27 -10.55
C MET A 1 11.36 -26.93 -10.86
N LYS A 2 10.03 -26.82 -10.96
CA LYS A 2 9.36 -25.53 -11.11
C LYS A 2 9.31 -24.87 -9.72
N PRO A 3 9.52 -23.54 -9.60
CA PRO A 3 9.41 -22.84 -8.32
C PRO A 3 8.00 -22.95 -7.77
N LYS A 4 7.90 -23.15 -6.46
CA LYS A 4 6.63 -23.22 -5.74
C LYS A 4 6.43 -21.92 -4.98
N PHE A 5 5.30 -21.26 -5.19
CA PHE A 5 4.95 -20.02 -4.49
C PHE A 5 3.94 -20.30 -3.39
N VAL A 6 4.14 -19.67 -2.25
CA VAL A 6 3.22 -19.70 -1.11
C VAL A 6 2.92 -18.27 -0.68
N SER A 7 1.70 -18.01 -0.21
CA SER A 7 1.36 -16.69 0.34
C SER A 7 2.08 -16.47 1.66
N GLY A 8 2.80 -15.38 1.77
CA GLY A 8 3.50 -14.98 3.00
C GLY A 8 2.60 -14.32 4.03
N ARG A 9 1.37 -14.00 3.64
CA ARG A 9 0.40 -13.31 4.47
C ARG A 9 -0.92 -14.05 4.45
N ASN A 10 -1.67 -13.92 5.54
CA ASN A 10 -3.05 -14.42 5.58
C ASN A 10 -3.91 -13.78 4.49
N ASN A 11 -3.49 -12.63 3.97
CA ASN A 11 -4.18 -11.87 2.94
C ASN A 11 -3.14 -11.23 2.01
N LEU A 12 -2.98 -11.81 0.86
CA LEU A 12 -2.17 -11.27 -0.20
C LEU A 12 -2.85 -10.05 -0.82
N SER A 13 -2.11 -8.98 -1.07
CA SER A 13 -2.62 -7.82 -1.81
C SER A 13 -2.15 -7.80 -3.25
N VAL A 14 -2.96 -7.22 -4.12
CA VAL A 14 -2.58 -6.86 -5.48
C VAL A 14 -2.40 -5.36 -5.58
N THR A 15 -1.22 -4.93 -5.97
CA THR A 15 -0.96 -3.53 -6.31
C THR A 15 -1.05 -3.35 -7.83
N VAL A 16 -1.97 -2.52 -8.29
CA VAL A 16 -2.18 -2.22 -9.71
C VAL A 16 -1.63 -0.84 -10.04
N MET A 17 -0.60 -0.80 -10.90
CA MET A 17 -0.02 0.45 -11.35
C MET A 17 -0.74 0.94 -12.61
N VAL A 18 -1.46 2.06 -12.51
CA VAL A 18 -2.16 2.64 -13.67
C VAL A 18 -1.16 3.11 -14.74
N PRO A 19 -1.48 2.86 -16.04
CA PRO A 19 -0.60 3.21 -17.15
C PRO A 19 -0.75 4.68 -17.60
N PHE A 20 -1.04 5.58 -16.64
CA PHE A 20 -1.26 7.00 -16.93
C PHE A 20 -0.02 7.81 -16.59
N ASP A 21 0.19 8.89 -17.32
CA ASP A 21 1.23 9.85 -17.00
C ASP A 21 0.97 10.48 -15.63
N CYS A 22 2.06 10.71 -14.90
CA CYS A 22 2.02 11.43 -13.64
C CYS A 22 2.54 12.86 -13.88
N PRO A 23 1.80 13.91 -13.51
CA PRO A 23 2.26 15.29 -13.65
C PRO A 23 3.44 15.62 -12.72
N ASN A 24 3.72 14.74 -11.75
CA ASN A 24 4.71 14.97 -10.71
C ASN A 24 6.08 14.40 -11.08
N ASN A 25 7.13 15.00 -10.51
CA ASN A 25 8.50 14.53 -10.66
C ASN A 25 9.17 14.32 -9.28
N CYS A 26 8.54 13.48 -8.45
CA CYS A 26 9.01 13.21 -7.10
C CYS A 26 10.35 12.49 -7.13
N PRO A 27 11.39 12.98 -6.42
CA PRO A 27 12.71 12.37 -6.42
C PRO A 27 12.75 10.97 -5.77
N PHE A 28 11.78 10.68 -4.92
CA PHE A 28 11.59 9.40 -4.20
C PHE A 28 10.57 8.48 -4.90
N CYS A 29 10.21 8.75 -6.17
CA CYS A 29 9.19 7.98 -6.86
C CYS A 29 9.75 6.66 -7.41
N GLU A 30 9.36 5.55 -6.82
CA GLU A 30 9.75 4.22 -7.28
C GLU A 30 9.12 3.87 -8.64
N SER A 31 7.90 4.32 -8.92
CA SER A 31 7.22 4.05 -10.19
C SER A 31 7.94 4.61 -11.41
N LYS A 32 8.72 5.69 -11.27
CA LYS A 32 9.45 6.32 -12.38
C LYS A 32 10.84 5.73 -12.61
N LYS A 33 11.45 5.19 -11.59
CA LYS A 33 12.84 4.68 -11.65
C LYS A 33 12.95 3.34 -12.35
N GLU A 34 11.88 2.60 -12.33
CA GLU A 34 11.83 1.22 -12.79
C GLU A 34 10.80 1.06 -13.89
N TYR A 35 10.91 1.89 -14.94
CA TYR A 35 10.10 1.68 -16.13
C TYR A 35 10.38 0.30 -16.72
N THR A 36 9.30 -0.41 -17.02
CA THR A 36 9.38 -1.62 -17.81
C THR A 36 9.96 -1.31 -19.20
N LYS A 37 10.54 -2.30 -19.84
CA LYS A 37 11.03 -2.21 -21.23
C LYS A 37 9.89 -1.96 -22.23
N ASN A 38 8.66 -2.24 -21.81
CA ASN A 38 7.44 -2.14 -22.62
C ASN A 38 6.73 -0.81 -22.38
N ARG A 39 5.95 -0.38 -23.37
CA ARG A 39 5.13 0.82 -23.23
C ARG A 39 3.94 0.57 -22.28
N PRO A 40 3.56 1.56 -21.46
CA PRO A 40 2.35 1.47 -20.66
C PRO A 40 1.12 1.11 -21.52
N SER A 41 0.27 0.22 -21.03
CA SER A 41 -0.88 -0.31 -21.76
C SER A 41 -2.08 -0.51 -20.83
N LEU A 42 -3.16 0.22 -21.08
CA LEU A 42 -4.41 0.04 -20.32
C LEU A 42 -4.97 -1.38 -20.50
N ASP A 43 -4.98 -1.88 -21.72
CA ASP A 43 -5.47 -3.22 -22.01
C ASP A 43 -4.57 -4.28 -21.39
N GLY A 44 -3.25 -4.05 -21.35
CA GLY A 44 -2.30 -4.91 -20.65
C GLY A 44 -2.62 -5.00 -19.17
N VAL A 45 -2.81 -3.86 -18.50
CA VAL A 45 -3.19 -3.81 -17.07
C VAL A 45 -4.53 -4.50 -16.83
N ILE A 46 -5.56 -4.20 -17.64
CA ILE A 46 -6.88 -4.83 -17.52
C ILE A 46 -6.80 -6.35 -17.67
N ASN A 47 -6.05 -6.83 -18.66
CA ASN A 47 -5.88 -8.27 -18.90
C ASN A 47 -5.12 -8.94 -17.74
N ALA A 48 -4.08 -8.29 -17.19
CA ALA A 48 -3.37 -8.79 -16.03
C ALA A 48 -4.27 -8.90 -14.79
N VAL A 49 -5.07 -7.87 -14.51
CA VAL A 49 -6.05 -7.89 -13.40
C VAL A 49 -7.07 -9.00 -13.59
N LYS A 50 -7.63 -9.15 -14.80
CA LYS A 50 -8.56 -10.26 -15.13
C LYS A 50 -7.88 -11.61 -14.91
N HIS A 51 -6.64 -11.76 -15.39
CA HIS A 51 -5.89 -13.00 -15.23
C HIS A 51 -5.73 -13.37 -13.74
N ILE A 52 -5.35 -12.41 -12.89
CA ILE A 52 -5.18 -12.64 -11.45
C ILE A 52 -6.50 -13.08 -10.78
N PHE A 53 -7.61 -12.44 -11.11
CA PHE A 53 -8.86 -12.64 -10.37
C PHE A 53 -9.83 -13.64 -11.00
N HIS A 54 -9.83 -13.82 -12.32
CA HIS A 54 -10.80 -14.66 -13.01
C HIS A 54 -10.22 -15.98 -13.51
N ASP A 55 -8.94 -15.99 -13.89
CA ASP A 55 -8.28 -17.19 -14.40
C ASP A 55 -7.63 -18.02 -13.27
N ASN A 56 -7.46 -17.44 -12.08
CA ASN A 56 -6.75 -18.03 -10.93
C ASN A 56 -7.49 -17.82 -9.62
N ASN A 57 -8.47 -18.65 -9.35
CA ASN A 57 -9.24 -18.61 -8.11
C ASN A 57 -8.55 -19.21 -6.88
N THR A 58 -7.24 -19.47 -6.95
CA THR A 58 -6.51 -20.22 -5.90
C THR A 58 -5.90 -19.31 -4.83
N LEU A 59 -5.74 -18.01 -5.10
CA LEU A 59 -5.15 -17.07 -4.15
C LEU A 59 -6.27 -16.30 -3.44
N ASP A 60 -6.25 -16.33 -2.11
CA ASP A 60 -7.12 -15.45 -1.32
C ASP A 60 -6.56 -14.03 -1.34
N ILE A 61 -7.12 -13.20 -2.22
CA ILE A 61 -6.74 -11.80 -2.43
C ILE A 61 -7.97 -10.94 -2.11
N PRO A 62 -8.12 -10.49 -0.86
CA PRO A 62 -9.28 -9.68 -0.48
C PRO A 62 -9.18 -8.21 -0.90
N GLU A 63 -7.99 -7.75 -1.25
CA GLU A 63 -7.70 -6.33 -1.33
C GLU A 63 -6.84 -5.95 -2.52
N VAL A 64 -7.17 -4.82 -3.14
CA VAL A 64 -6.46 -4.23 -4.27
C VAL A 64 -6.06 -2.79 -3.96
N VAL A 65 -4.79 -2.47 -4.20
CA VAL A 65 -4.26 -1.11 -4.12
C VAL A 65 -4.03 -0.57 -5.52
N ILE A 66 -4.75 0.46 -5.93
CA ILE A 66 -4.52 1.13 -7.20
C ILE A 66 -3.55 2.29 -6.99
N THR A 67 -2.47 2.30 -7.75
CA THR A 67 -1.38 3.28 -7.66
C THR A 67 -0.73 3.48 -9.04
N GLY A 68 0.53 3.82 -9.12
CA GLY A 68 1.32 3.88 -10.35
C GLY A 68 1.67 5.29 -10.76
N GLY A 69 1.25 5.75 -11.95
CA GLY A 69 1.32 7.16 -12.34
C GLY A 69 0.43 8.01 -11.42
N GLU A 70 -0.54 8.70 -11.99
CA GLU A 70 -1.55 9.39 -11.19
C GLU A 70 -2.94 8.83 -11.55
N PRO A 71 -3.61 8.09 -10.64
CA PRO A 71 -4.93 7.51 -10.93
C PRO A 71 -5.98 8.52 -11.38
N MET A 72 -5.93 9.75 -10.84
CA MET A 72 -6.85 10.82 -11.21
C MET A 72 -6.55 11.45 -12.59
N ALA A 73 -5.43 11.12 -13.22
CA ALA A 73 -5.11 11.67 -14.54
C ALA A 73 -6.13 11.25 -15.61
N ASN A 74 -6.77 10.08 -15.45
CA ASN A 74 -7.78 9.58 -16.37
C ASN A 74 -8.85 8.75 -15.62
N ILE A 75 -9.93 9.41 -15.20
CA ILE A 75 -11.00 8.79 -14.42
C ILE A 75 -11.73 7.69 -15.20
N LEU A 76 -11.96 7.87 -16.51
CA LEU A 76 -12.64 6.85 -17.31
C LEU A 76 -11.81 5.56 -17.40
N ALA A 77 -10.50 5.68 -17.56
CA ALA A 77 -9.63 4.51 -17.59
C ALA A 77 -9.47 3.89 -16.19
N LEU A 78 -9.45 4.69 -15.13
CA LEU A 78 -9.51 4.21 -13.75
C LEU A 78 -10.78 3.38 -13.51
N CYS A 79 -11.94 3.87 -13.93
CA CYS A 79 -13.20 3.12 -13.85
C CYS A 79 -13.12 1.77 -14.60
N LYS A 80 -12.48 1.72 -15.78
CA LYS A 80 -12.29 0.46 -16.52
C LYS A 80 -11.46 -0.56 -15.74
N ILE A 81 -10.43 -0.12 -15.03
CA ILE A 81 -9.62 -0.98 -14.17
C ILE A 81 -10.45 -1.47 -12.98
N ILE A 82 -11.18 -0.57 -12.30
CA ILE A 82 -12.03 -0.92 -11.16
C ILE A 82 -13.09 -1.94 -11.56
N ASN A 83 -13.73 -1.78 -12.72
CA ASN A 83 -14.81 -2.64 -13.20
C ASN A 83 -14.39 -4.10 -13.49
N VAL A 84 -13.11 -4.39 -13.61
CA VAL A 84 -12.62 -5.77 -13.79
C VAL A 84 -12.16 -6.42 -12.49
N ILE A 85 -12.14 -5.68 -11.39
CA ILE A 85 -11.89 -6.20 -10.05
C ILE A 85 -13.19 -6.81 -9.52
N PRO A 86 -13.19 -8.06 -9.00
CA PRO A 86 -14.39 -8.68 -8.43
C PRO A 86 -15.02 -7.83 -7.33
N PHE A 87 -16.35 -7.82 -7.27
CA PHE A 87 -17.11 -6.91 -6.40
C PHE A 87 -16.89 -7.16 -4.89
N ASP A 88 -16.45 -8.35 -4.53
CA ASP A 88 -16.15 -8.76 -3.14
C ASP A 88 -14.77 -8.27 -2.66
N LYS A 89 -13.98 -7.61 -3.51
CA LYS A 89 -12.64 -7.11 -3.16
C LYS A 89 -12.69 -5.66 -2.69
N ASP A 90 -11.94 -5.38 -1.62
CA ASP A 90 -11.77 -4.02 -1.10
C ASP A 90 -10.73 -3.27 -1.95
N ILE A 91 -11.03 -2.04 -2.34
CA ILE A 91 -10.14 -1.21 -3.17
C ILE A 91 -9.66 -0.01 -2.37
N TYR A 92 -8.36 0.25 -2.45
CA TYR A 92 -7.70 1.44 -1.93
C TYR A 92 -6.96 2.15 -3.05
N ILE A 93 -7.00 3.49 -3.06
CA ILE A 93 -6.38 4.28 -4.14
C ILE A 93 -5.29 5.17 -3.56
N ASN A 94 -4.07 5.05 -4.11
CA ASN A 94 -2.95 5.94 -3.80
C ASN A 94 -2.89 7.03 -4.86
N THR A 95 -3.02 8.30 -4.48
CA THR A 95 -3.05 9.44 -5.39
C THR A 95 -2.33 10.65 -4.80
N THR A 96 -1.85 11.55 -5.63
CA THR A 96 -1.44 12.88 -5.20
C THR A 96 -2.64 13.83 -5.07
N CYS A 97 -3.83 13.36 -5.42
CA CYS A 97 -5.07 14.12 -5.35
C CYS A 97 -4.95 15.43 -6.14
N VAL A 98 -4.86 15.32 -7.47
CA VAL A 98 -4.74 16.47 -8.36
C VAL A 98 -6.05 17.26 -8.43
N ARG A 99 -5.95 18.57 -8.66
CA ARG A 99 -7.10 19.47 -8.76
C ARG A 99 -7.97 19.18 -9.99
N ARG A 100 -7.32 18.77 -11.09
CA ARG A 100 -8.03 18.33 -12.28
C ARG A 100 -8.79 17.04 -11.98
N ASN A 101 -10.04 16.96 -12.45
CA ASN A 101 -10.95 15.83 -12.23
C ASN A 101 -11.29 15.57 -10.75
N PHE A 102 -11.10 16.54 -9.85
CA PHE A 102 -11.27 16.33 -8.42
C PHE A 102 -12.72 15.97 -8.06
N ASP A 103 -13.71 16.72 -8.54
CA ASP A 103 -15.11 16.47 -8.19
C ASP A 103 -15.62 15.13 -8.79
N GLU A 104 -15.19 14.76 -10.01
CA GLU A 104 -15.48 13.45 -10.61
C GLU A 104 -14.85 12.31 -9.79
N PHE A 105 -13.62 12.50 -9.32
CA PHE A 105 -12.96 11.51 -8.47
C PHE A 105 -13.64 11.35 -7.12
N VAL A 106 -14.03 12.46 -6.48
CA VAL A 106 -14.81 12.43 -5.23
C VAL A 106 -16.12 11.68 -5.43
N ALA A 107 -16.84 11.97 -6.52
CA ALA A 107 -18.08 11.28 -6.84
C ALA A 107 -17.87 9.78 -7.03
N LEU A 108 -16.83 9.37 -7.78
CA LEU A 108 -16.46 7.96 -7.96
C LEU A 108 -16.16 7.29 -6.61
N VAL A 109 -15.35 7.90 -5.77
CA VAL A 109 -14.94 7.33 -4.49
C VAL A 109 -16.12 7.19 -3.53
N ASN A 110 -16.93 8.22 -3.38
CA ASN A 110 -18.04 8.22 -2.43
C ASN A 110 -19.15 7.25 -2.85
N SER A 111 -19.42 7.13 -4.16
CA SER A 111 -20.49 6.27 -4.67
C SER A 111 -20.08 4.79 -4.80
N ASN A 112 -18.80 4.46 -4.95
CA ASN A 112 -18.37 3.08 -5.17
C ASN A 112 -18.17 2.34 -3.82
N PRO A 113 -18.95 1.28 -3.53
CA PRO A 113 -18.86 0.56 -2.26
C PRO A 113 -17.59 -0.29 -2.10
N GLN A 114 -16.90 -0.62 -3.20
CA GLN A 114 -15.63 -1.35 -3.14
C GLN A 114 -14.49 -0.47 -2.67
N ILE A 115 -14.54 0.85 -2.92
CA ILE A 115 -13.51 1.78 -2.48
C ILE A 115 -13.68 2.02 -0.98
N LYS A 116 -12.72 1.54 -0.20
CA LYS A 116 -12.76 1.61 1.28
C LYS A 116 -11.97 2.77 1.85
N GLY A 117 -11.05 3.32 1.09
CA GLY A 117 -10.25 4.45 1.54
C GLY A 117 -9.29 4.97 0.48
N ILE A 118 -8.71 6.13 0.77
CA ILE A 118 -7.80 6.82 -0.13
C ILE A 118 -6.53 7.20 0.62
N ASN A 119 -5.39 6.93 0.00
CA ASN A 119 -4.10 7.37 0.48
C ASN A 119 -3.64 8.56 -0.36
N ILE A 120 -3.49 9.71 0.26
CA ILE A 120 -3.12 10.96 -0.41
C ILE A 120 -1.68 11.32 -0.07
N SER A 121 -0.87 11.48 -1.11
CA SER A 121 0.53 11.87 -0.97
C SER A 121 0.66 13.35 -0.61
N ARG A 122 1.27 13.64 0.55
CA ARG A 122 1.67 14.97 1.02
C ARG A 122 2.95 14.80 1.83
N HIS A 123 4.02 15.43 1.38
CA HIS A 123 5.37 15.12 1.89
C HIS A 123 6.08 16.32 2.55
N ALA A 124 5.37 17.43 2.71
CA ALA A 124 5.92 18.66 3.25
C ALA A 124 5.14 19.20 4.46
N THR A 125 5.72 20.17 5.12
CA THR A 125 5.13 20.81 6.30
C THR A 125 4.00 21.79 5.97
N THR A 126 3.98 22.28 4.70
CA THR A 126 2.94 23.19 4.20
C THR A 126 2.45 22.74 2.82
N TYR A 127 1.28 23.28 2.43
CA TYR A 127 0.70 23.05 1.09
C TYR A 127 1.59 23.63 -0.01
N GLU A 128 2.15 24.83 0.19
CA GLU A 128 3.00 25.55 -0.75
C GLU A 128 4.31 24.79 -1.02
N GLU A 129 4.85 24.14 0.00
CA GLU A 129 6.02 23.30 -0.14
C GLU A 129 5.70 22.00 -0.92
N ASP A 130 4.54 21.39 -0.68
CA ASP A 130 4.12 20.26 -1.49
C ASP A 130 3.93 20.64 -2.96
N CYS A 131 3.38 21.83 -3.25
CA CYS A 131 3.20 22.32 -4.63
C CYS A 131 4.51 22.48 -5.42
N LYS A 132 5.66 22.55 -4.76
CA LYS A 132 6.98 22.59 -5.44
C LYS A 132 7.36 21.22 -6.04
N THR A 133 6.84 20.13 -5.48
CA THR A 133 7.16 18.75 -5.89
C THR A 133 5.96 18.06 -6.53
N LEU A 134 4.76 18.35 -6.03
CA LEU A 134 3.50 17.78 -6.47
C LEU A 134 2.72 18.83 -7.24
N HIS A 135 2.64 18.68 -8.56
CA HIS A 135 2.04 19.68 -9.43
C HIS A 135 0.51 19.54 -9.50
N GLY A 136 -0.17 20.67 -9.40
CA GLY A 136 -1.61 20.75 -9.58
C GLY A 136 -2.44 20.00 -8.53
N ILE A 137 -1.92 19.78 -7.33
CA ILE A 137 -2.63 19.11 -6.25
C ILE A 137 -3.82 19.94 -5.74
N ALA A 138 -4.86 19.25 -5.28
CA ALA A 138 -6.01 19.87 -4.64
C ALA A 138 -5.62 20.50 -3.29
N PRO A 139 -6.24 21.65 -2.92
CA PRO A 139 -6.07 22.24 -1.60
C PRO A 139 -6.42 21.27 -0.47
N ASP A 140 -5.74 21.38 0.67
CA ASP A 140 -5.94 20.48 1.81
C ASP A 140 -7.38 20.49 2.35
N GLU A 141 -8.07 21.63 2.28
CA GLU A 141 -9.47 21.78 2.72
C GLU A 141 -10.46 21.03 1.83
N TRP A 142 -10.11 20.73 0.57
CA TRP A 142 -10.98 19.97 -0.32
C TRP A 142 -11.08 18.49 0.08
N LEU A 143 -10.11 17.98 0.83
CA LEU A 143 -10.08 16.58 1.25
C LEU A 143 -11.28 16.21 2.15
N SER A 144 -11.92 17.19 2.78
CA SER A 144 -13.15 16.99 3.56
C SER A 144 -14.37 16.57 2.71
N LYS A 145 -14.30 16.67 1.37
CA LYS A 145 -15.37 16.20 0.48
C LYS A 145 -15.43 14.65 0.36
N PHE A 146 -14.38 13.94 0.74
CA PHE A 146 -14.40 12.50 0.77
C PHE A 146 -15.19 11.98 1.97
N GLU A 147 -16.15 11.11 1.73
CA GLU A 147 -16.93 10.41 2.76
C GLU A 147 -16.22 9.12 3.22
N LYS A 148 -15.24 8.67 2.47
CA LYS A 148 -14.42 7.53 2.82
C LYS A 148 -13.20 7.96 3.64
N PRO A 149 -12.63 7.04 4.45
CA PRO A 149 -11.40 7.32 5.19
C PRO A 149 -10.28 7.84 4.30
N VAL A 150 -9.64 8.93 4.74
CA VAL A 150 -8.48 9.54 4.07
C VAL A 150 -7.25 9.35 4.93
N ARG A 151 -6.19 8.82 4.33
CA ARG A 151 -4.86 8.75 4.94
C ARG A 151 -3.87 9.63 4.17
N ILE A 152 -3.14 10.42 4.88
CA ILE A 152 -2.02 11.19 4.33
C ILE A 152 -0.76 10.33 4.40
N ASN A 153 -0.17 10.01 3.26
CA ASN A 153 1.13 9.36 3.18
C ASN A 153 2.22 10.43 3.03
N CYS A 154 3.12 10.48 3.99
CA CYS A 154 4.22 11.43 4.04
C CYS A 154 5.56 10.69 3.99
N VAL A 155 6.27 10.79 2.87
CA VAL A 155 7.67 10.32 2.79
C VAL A 155 8.54 11.23 3.63
N ILE A 156 9.36 10.66 4.49
CA ILE A 156 10.22 11.39 5.43
C ILE A 156 11.41 11.96 4.69
N LYS A 157 11.42 13.29 4.53
CA LYS A 157 12.52 14.02 3.90
C LYS A 157 13.54 14.57 4.91
N ASP A 158 13.10 14.77 6.15
CA ASP A 158 13.93 15.28 7.25
C ASP A 158 13.57 14.50 8.53
N ARG A 159 14.57 13.99 9.23
CA ARG A 159 14.40 13.23 10.48
C ARG A 159 14.40 14.10 11.73
N LYS A 160 14.39 15.44 11.59
CA LYS A 160 14.31 16.35 12.73
C LYS A 160 12.90 16.34 13.34
N ASN A 161 12.85 16.40 14.65
CA ASN A 161 11.57 16.48 15.39
C ASN A 161 10.68 17.65 14.94
N SER A 162 11.27 18.76 14.51
CA SER A 162 10.54 19.92 13.98
C SER A 162 9.73 19.56 12.73
N PHE A 163 10.27 18.76 11.82
CA PHE A 163 9.56 18.28 10.63
C PHE A 163 8.32 17.49 11.02
N PHE A 164 8.47 16.46 11.86
CA PHE A 164 7.34 15.63 12.30
C PHE A 164 6.26 16.44 13.00
N ARG A 165 6.64 17.35 13.92
CA ARG A 165 5.69 18.22 14.62
C ARG A 165 4.91 19.11 13.65
N SER A 166 5.58 19.69 12.66
CA SER A 166 4.93 20.56 11.68
C SER A 166 3.96 19.80 10.78
N VAL A 167 4.35 18.60 10.31
CA VAL A 167 3.45 17.73 9.51
C VAL A 167 2.25 17.28 10.35
N ILE A 168 2.45 16.85 11.60
CA ILE A 168 1.37 16.47 12.51
C ILE A 168 0.42 17.65 12.72
N SER A 169 0.96 18.84 13.03
CA SER A 169 0.17 20.05 13.26
C SER A 169 -0.66 20.45 12.04
N ARG A 170 -0.13 20.26 10.83
CA ARG A 170 -0.84 20.53 9.56
C ARG A 170 -2.11 19.68 9.41
N TRP A 171 -2.06 18.43 9.85
CA TRP A 171 -3.14 17.48 9.61
C TRP A 171 -4.04 17.21 10.81
N GLU A 172 -3.59 17.56 12.01
CA GLU A 172 -4.33 17.33 13.23
C GLU A 172 -5.66 18.08 13.25
N GLY A 173 -6.74 17.35 13.51
CA GLY A 173 -8.11 17.88 13.53
C GLY A 173 -8.80 17.99 12.18
N LYS A 174 -8.16 17.52 11.09
CA LYS A 174 -8.77 17.51 9.74
C LYS A 174 -9.51 16.22 9.37
N GLY A 175 -9.72 15.30 10.32
CA GLY A 175 -10.46 14.05 10.06
C GLY A 175 -9.70 13.04 9.20
N VAL A 176 -8.38 13.16 9.10
CA VAL A 176 -7.51 12.26 8.34
C VAL A 176 -6.62 11.47 9.26
N GLU A 177 -6.05 10.39 8.75
CA GLU A 177 -4.93 9.69 9.36
C GLU A 177 -3.62 10.11 8.72
N LEU A 178 -2.51 9.93 9.43
CA LEU A 178 -1.18 10.26 8.96
C LEU A 178 -0.28 9.02 8.97
N SER A 179 0.38 8.73 7.86
CA SER A 179 1.38 7.68 7.75
C SER A 179 2.70 8.26 7.28
N PHE A 180 3.69 8.25 8.14
CA PHE A 180 5.07 8.51 7.75
C PHE A 180 5.67 7.27 7.10
N ARG A 181 6.33 7.47 5.96
CA ARG A 181 6.96 6.44 5.15
C ARG A 181 8.44 6.73 4.99
N GLU A 182 9.28 5.70 5.13
CA GLU A 182 10.69 5.83 4.79
C GLU A 182 10.89 6.04 3.28
N ASP A 183 11.94 6.78 2.94
CA ASP A 183 12.40 6.94 1.55
C ASP A 183 13.41 5.83 1.24
N PHE A 184 13.07 4.90 0.38
CA PHE A 184 13.95 3.80 -0.03
C PHE A 184 15.28 4.29 -0.63
N ASN A 185 15.30 5.50 -1.21
CA ASN A 185 16.53 6.05 -1.79
C ASN A 185 17.57 6.48 -0.75
N THR A 186 17.15 6.65 0.49
CA THR A 186 18.02 7.03 1.60
C THR A 186 18.46 5.83 2.44
N MET A 187 17.95 4.64 2.12
CA MET A 187 18.27 3.40 2.83
C MET A 187 19.55 2.76 2.31
N THR A 188 20.31 2.17 3.22
CA THR A 188 21.43 1.27 2.87
C THR A 188 20.91 -0.05 2.31
N ALA A 189 21.79 -0.83 1.68
CA ALA A 189 21.43 -2.16 1.19
C ALA A 189 20.90 -3.07 2.32
N GLU A 190 21.48 -3.01 3.51
CA GLU A 190 21.03 -3.76 4.68
C GLU A 190 19.60 -3.32 5.08
N GLU A 191 19.36 -2.03 5.12
CA GLU A 191 18.06 -1.47 5.50
C GLU A 191 16.95 -1.80 4.50
N LEU A 192 17.28 -1.96 3.23
CA LEU A 192 16.32 -2.38 2.19
C LEU A 192 15.87 -3.84 2.34
N HIS A 193 16.68 -4.67 3.02
CA HIS A 193 16.38 -6.08 3.24
C HIS A 193 15.93 -6.39 4.66
N ASN A 194 16.09 -5.44 5.59
CA ASN A 194 15.74 -5.63 6.99
C ASN A 194 14.82 -4.50 7.47
N PRO A 195 13.52 -4.75 7.63
CA PRO A 195 12.59 -3.72 8.08
C PRO A 195 12.87 -3.24 9.51
N TYR A 196 13.66 -3.97 10.29
CA TYR A 196 13.95 -3.69 11.68
C TYR A 196 15.27 -2.93 11.93
N SER A 197 16.02 -2.62 10.88
CA SER A 197 17.35 -2.00 10.98
C SER A 197 17.33 -0.53 11.39
N HIS A 198 16.17 0.10 11.48
CA HIS A 198 16.02 1.50 11.90
C HIS A 198 15.46 1.64 13.29
N SER A 199 16.05 2.55 14.06
CA SER A 199 15.35 3.13 15.19
C SER A 199 14.26 4.07 14.68
N LEU A 200 13.05 3.93 15.21
CA LEU A 200 11.97 4.88 14.95
C LEU A 200 12.41 6.30 15.31
N PRO A 201 12.12 7.31 14.49
CA PRO A 201 12.36 8.68 14.89
C PRO A 201 11.53 8.99 16.14
N TYR A 202 12.13 9.65 17.08
CA TYR A 202 11.43 10.07 18.27
C TYR A 202 10.41 11.14 17.93
N VAL A 203 9.14 10.77 17.95
CA VAL A 203 8.03 11.69 17.66
C VAL A 203 7.51 12.28 18.98
N ALA A 204 8.21 13.27 19.51
CA ALA A 204 7.85 13.92 20.78
C ALA A 204 6.48 14.62 20.78
N ALA A 205 5.84 14.77 19.60
CA ALA A 205 4.55 15.43 19.44
C ALA A 205 3.35 14.48 19.59
N VAL A 206 3.58 13.18 19.74
CA VAL A 206 2.49 12.22 19.92
C VAL A 206 2.11 12.10 21.38
N LYS A 207 0.81 11.93 21.64
CA LYS A 207 0.28 11.83 23.00
C LYS A 207 0.36 10.43 23.55
N GLU A 208 0.11 9.43 22.72
CA GLU A 208 -0.10 8.06 23.14
C GLU A 208 0.52 7.08 22.14
N TYR A 209 1.24 6.10 22.65
CA TYR A 209 1.68 4.93 21.90
C TYR A 209 0.55 3.91 21.88
N LEU A 210 0.15 3.45 20.70
CA LEU A 210 -0.95 2.49 20.54
C LEU A 210 -0.47 1.06 20.27
N GLY A 211 0.71 0.89 19.72
CA GLY A 211 1.23 -0.42 19.43
C GLY A 211 2.33 -0.43 18.37
N HIS A 212 2.96 -1.58 18.28
CA HIS A 212 4.02 -1.87 17.33
C HIS A 212 3.73 -3.21 16.65
N THR A 213 3.93 -3.25 15.36
CA THR A 213 3.59 -4.42 14.55
C THR A 213 4.71 -4.72 13.58
N GLN A 214 5.09 -5.97 13.47
CA GLN A 214 6.19 -6.41 12.63
C GLN A 214 5.78 -7.58 11.75
N CYS A 215 6.24 -7.59 10.51
CA CYS A 215 6.20 -8.74 9.62
C CYS A 215 7.58 -8.90 8.93
N LYS A 216 7.76 -9.97 8.16
CA LYS A 216 9.05 -10.23 7.48
C LYS A 216 9.48 -9.10 6.54
N VAL A 217 8.52 -8.35 6.01
CA VAL A 217 8.76 -7.33 4.98
C VAL A 217 8.50 -5.91 5.46
N CYS A 218 8.09 -5.72 6.71
CA CYS A 218 7.75 -4.39 7.22
C CYS A 218 7.72 -4.26 8.73
N ASP A 219 7.78 -3.04 9.17
CA ASP A 219 7.67 -2.60 10.55
C ASP A 219 6.77 -1.37 10.66
N THR A 220 5.81 -1.37 11.59
CA THR A 220 4.89 -0.25 11.76
C THR A 220 4.69 0.05 13.24
N THR A 221 4.89 1.31 13.62
CA THR A 221 4.54 1.80 14.94
C THR A 221 3.39 2.78 14.85
N THR A 222 2.39 2.62 15.70
CA THR A 222 1.17 3.42 15.70
C THR A 222 1.08 4.26 16.96
N PHE A 223 0.70 5.51 16.75
CA PHE A 223 0.52 6.50 17.80
C PHE A 223 -0.81 7.23 17.63
N ARG A 224 -1.22 7.93 18.68
CA ARG A 224 -2.35 8.87 18.66
C ARG A 224 -1.88 10.26 19.05
N SER A 225 -2.27 11.26 18.28
CA SER A 225 -1.96 12.66 18.59
C SER A 225 -2.83 13.22 19.72
N ALA A 226 -2.51 14.43 20.18
CA ALA A 226 -3.26 15.09 21.24
C ALA A 226 -4.73 15.32 20.90
N LYS A 227 -5.08 15.47 19.63
CA LYS A 227 -6.47 15.64 19.14
C LYS A 227 -7.08 14.34 18.58
N GLY A 228 -6.49 13.19 18.83
CA GLY A 228 -7.04 11.90 18.48
C GLY A 228 -6.67 11.38 17.10
N MET A 229 -5.85 12.09 16.28
CA MET A 229 -5.43 11.62 14.97
C MET A 229 -4.53 10.39 15.09
N ILE A 230 -4.81 9.36 14.30
CA ILE A 230 -3.94 8.18 14.21
C ILE A 230 -2.71 8.52 13.37
N ILE A 231 -1.54 8.22 13.90
CA ILE A 231 -0.25 8.44 13.26
C ILE A 231 0.49 7.11 13.18
N ARG A 232 0.94 6.76 11.98
CA ARG A 232 1.76 5.57 11.75
C ARG A 232 3.15 5.98 11.29
N TYR A 233 4.12 5.31 11.82
CA TYR A 233 5.46 5.27 11.27
C TYR A 233 5.64 3.90 10.64
N HIS A 234 5.80 3.88 9.32
CA HIS A 234 5.85 2.65 8.55
C HIS A 234 7.14 2.54 7.75
N LYS A 235 7.80 1.41 7.90
CA LYS A 235 8.92 1.00 7.10
C LYS A 235 8.62 -0.33 6.42
N GLY A 236 8.63 -0.33 5.10
CA GLY A 236 8.66 -1.54 4.30
C GLY A 236 10.06 -1.85 3.81
N ILE A 237 10.25 -3.02 3.20
CA ILE A 237 11.43 -3.35 2.41
C ILE A 237 11.05 -3.44 0.93
N LYS A 238 12.05 -3.33 0.06
CA LYS A 238 11.84 -3.40 -1.39
C LYS A 238 11.73 -4.85 -1.86
N ASN A 239 12.56 -5.73 -1.33
CA ASN A 239 12.59 -7.14 -1.72
C ASN A 239 11.57 -7.92 -0.89
N THR A 240 10.37 -8.13 -1.44
CA THR A 240 9.23 -8.78 -0.77
C THR A 240 9.08 -10.26 -1.10
N LEU A 241 9.79 -10.75 -2.11
CA LEU A 241 9.88 -12.17 -2.44
C LEU A 241 10.93 -12.84 -1.55
N ILE A 242 10.51 -13.80 -0.72
CA ILE A 242 11.38 -14.47 0.25
C ILE A 242 11.64 -15.92 -0.16
N TYR A 243 12.90 -16.28 -0.37
CA TYR A 243 13.29 -17.68 -0.63
C TYR A 243 13.23 -18.52 0.65
N LEU A 244 12.51 -19.63 0.60
CA LEU A 244 12.28 -20.53 1.74
C LEU A 244 13.12 -21.83 1.67
N GLY A 245 13.92 -22.03 0.61
CA GLY A 245 14.61 -23.27 0.32
C GLY A 245 13.80 -24.22 -0.57
N ASP A 246 14.46 -25.21 -1.20
CA ASP A 246 13.84 -26.24 -2.01
C ASP A 246 12.93 -25.70 -3.13
N ASP A 247 13.39 -24.67 -3.84
CA ASP A 247 12.65 -23.96 -4.89
C ASP A 247 11.30 -23.37 -4.43
N ARG A 248 11.12 -23.15 -3.13
CA ARG A 248 9.94 -22.50 -2.56
C ARG A 248 10.18 -21.02 -2.31
N TYR A 249 9.17 -20.21 -2.62
CA TYR A 249 9.19 -18.77 -2.45
C TYR A 249 7.91 -18.29 -1.77
N GLU A 250 8.07 -17.40 -0.82
CA GLU A 250 6.96 -16.71 -0.15
C GLU A 250 6.69 -15.39 -0.85
N ILE A 251 5.46 -15.23 -1.37
CA ILE A 251 4.98 -14.00 -2.01
C ILE A 251 4.30 -13.13 -0.96
N ASN A 252 4.72 -11.88 -0.87
CA ASN A 252 4.11 -10.90 0.03
C ASN A 252 3.32 -9.80 -0.70
N ASP A 253 3.61 -9.57 -1.99
CA ASP A 253 2.88 -8.63 -2.84
C ASP A 253 2.77 -9.21 -4.26
N ILE A 254 1.66 -8.94 -4.94
CA ILE A 254 1.52 -9.11 -6.39
C ILE A 254 1.41 -7.72 -7.00
N ILE A 255 2.25 -7.41 -7.96
CA ILE A 255 2.32 -6.09 -8.57
C ILE A 255 2.04 -6.19 -10.06
N VAL A 256 0.97 -5.55 -10.52
CA VAL A 256 0.67 -5.35 -11.93
C VAL A 256 1.31 -4.03 -12.37
N ARG A 257 2.30 -4.13 -13.24
CA ARG A 257 3.00 -2.95 -13.77
C ARG A 257 2.16 -2.24 -14.84
N GLN A 258 2.59 -1.04 -15.21
CA GLN A 258 1.91 -0.17 -16.19
C GLN A 258 1.77 -0.78 -17.59
N ASP A 259 2.58 -1.77 -17.93
CA ASP A 259 2.50 -2.52 -19.21
C ASP A 259 1.70 -3.82 -19.11
N GLY A 260 1.20 -4.16 -17.91
CA GLY A 260 0.47 -5.39 -17.64
C GLY A 260 1.36 -6.57 -17.24
N GLN A 261 2.67 -6.39 -17.08
CA GLN A 261 3.49 -7.45 -16.49
C GLN A 261 3.16 -7.62 -15.00
N ILE A 262 3.18 -8.87 -14.54
CA ILE A 262 2.88 -9.24 -13.16
C ILE A 262 4.18 -9.61 -12.46
N PHE A 263 4.48 -8.94 -11.36
CA PHE A 263 5.65 -9.18 -10.52
C PHE A 263 5.23 -9.61 -9.11
N VAL A 264 6.15 -10.25 -8.41
CA VAL A 264 5.99 -10.68 -7.01
C VAL A 264 7.00 -10.02 -6.08
N ASP A 265 7.72 -9.04 -6.59
CA ASP A 265 8.70 -8.24 -5.86
C ASP A 265 8.75 -6.81 -6.38
N TRP A 266 9.14 -5.87 -5.54
CA TRP A 266 9.31 -4.46 -5.89
C TRP A 266 10.67 -4.13 -6.52
N ASP A 267 11.58 -5.07 -6.65
CA ASP A 267 12.83 -4.87 -7.39
C ASP A 267 12.65 -4.94 -8.91
N PHE A 268 11.49 -5.48 -9.36
CA PHE A 268 11.09 -5.59 -10.77
C PHE A 268 12.14 -6.24 -11.69
N SER A 269 12.95 -7.15 -11.14
CA SER A 269 13.89 -7.92 -11.94
C SER A 269 13.18 -9.00 -12.77
N ASP A 270 13.83 -9.48 -13.83
CA ASP A 270 13.28 -10.56 -14.66
C ASP A 270 13.03 -11.84 -13.86
N ASN A 271 13.72 -12.04 -12.73
CA ASN A 271 13.55 -13.19 -11.83
C ASN A 271 12.29 -13.09 -10.96
N THR A 272 11.68 -11.91 -10.86
CA THR A 272 10.49 -11.65 -10.05
C THR A 272 9.22 -11.56 -10.87
N ILE A 273 9.32 -11.75 -12.21
CA ILE A 273 8.15 -11.86 -13.09
C ILE A 273 7.41 -13.14 -12.74
N LEU A 274 6.14 -13.01 -12.40
CA LEU A 274 5.28 -14.14 -12.17
C LEU A 274 4.88 -14.74 -13.53
N PRO A 275 5.35 -15.96 -13.87
CA PRO A 275 4.88 -16.61 -15.08
C PRO A 275 3.38 -16.90 -14.97
N THR A 276 2.64 -16.58 -16.01
CA THR A 276 1.19 -16.82 -16.11
C THR A 276 0.78 -18.26 -15.79
N MET A 277 1.66 -19.23 -16.03
CA MET A 277 1.41 -20.65 -15.72
C MET A 277 1.49 -21.00 -14.22
N LEU A 278 2.18 -20.20 -13.41
CA LEU A 278 2.41 -20.54 -11.99
C LEU A 278 1.26 -20.13 -11.08
N LEU A 279 0.43 -19.19 -11.51
CA LEU A 279 -0.81 -18.87 -10.82
C LEU A 279 -1.79 -20.06 -10.82
N HIS A 280 -1.69 -20.98 -11.77
CA HIS A 280 -2.55 -22.17 -11.87
C HIS A 280 -2.09 -23.39 -11.04
N GLU A 281 -0.82 -23.43 -10.60
CA GLU A 281 -0.22 -24.64 -10.00
C GLU A 281 0.00 -24.56 -8.48
N SER A 282 -0.25 -23.40 -7.83
CA SER A 282 -0.28 -23.35 -6.37
C SER A 282 -1.52 -24.08 -5.88
N THR A 283 -1.34 -25.32 -5.43
CA THR A 283 -2.45 -26.11 -4.94
C THR A 283 -3.06 -25.45 -3.71
N VAL A 284 -4.39 -25.31 -3.73
CA VAL A 284 -5.22 -24.79 -2.61
C VAL A 284 -4.86 -25.48 -1.29
N GLU A 285 -4.38 -26.72 -1.32
CA GLU A 285 -3.93 -27.46 -0.16
C GLU A 285 -2.63 -26.94 0.46
N GLU A 286 -1.64 -26.52 -0.33
CA GLU A 286 -0.40 -25.94 0.22
C GLU A 286 -0.63 -24.56 0.81
N THR A 287 -1.48 -23.75 0.20
CA THR A 287 -1.87 -22.44 0.74
C THR A 287 -2.67 -22.61 2.03
N ARG A 288 -3.61 -23.57 2.10
CA ARG A 288 -4.39 -23.86 3.31
C ARG A 288 -3.53 -24.49 4.41
N ALA A 289 -2.61 -25.40 4.09
CA ALA A 289 -1.72 -26.03 5.06
C ALA A 289 -0.72 -25.02 5.65
N THR A 290 -0.23 -24.09 4.86
CA THR A 290 0.63 -22.99 5.35
C THR A 290 -0.16 -22.01 6.20
N HIS A 291 -1.40 -21.72 5.83
CA HIS A 291 -2.35 -20.92 6.59
C HIS A 291 -2.63 -21.55 7.97
N HIS A 292 -2.92 -22.84 8.04
CA HIS A 292 -3.14 -23.56 9.29
C HIS A 292 -1.89 -23.63 10.19
N LYS A 293 -0.70 -23.90 9.61
CA LYS A 293 0.55 -23.94 10.38
C LYS A 293 0.96 -22.57 10.91
N VAL A 294 0.71 -21.51 10.16
CA VAL A 294 0.97 -20.14 10.62
C VAL A 294 0.00 -19.77 11.74
N VAL A 295 -1.27 -20.16 11.64
CA VAL A 295 -2.28 -19.95 12.71
C VAL A 295 -1.94 -20.71 13.99
N GLU A 296 -1.44 -21.93 13.90
CA GLU A 296 -1.08 -22.75 15.09
C GLU A 296 0.25 -22.35 15.72
N SER A 297 1.18 -21.75 14.97
CA SER A 297 2.48 -21.32 15.50
C SER A 297 2.51 -19.89 16.03
N ILE A 298 1.45 -19.08 15.81
CA ILE A 298 1.39 -17.68 16.20
C ILE A 298 0.49 -17.53 17.43
N SER A 299 1.06 -17.77 18.58
CA SER A 299 0.53 -17.31 19.88
C SER A 299 0.86 -15.83 20.17
N ALA A 300 1.49 -15.11 19.23
CA ALA A 300 1.76 -13.67 19.33
C ALA A 300 1.05 -12.94 18.18
N PRO A 301 0.49 -11.76 18.41
CA PRO A 301 -0.18 -10.99 17.38
C PRO A 301 0.84 -10.46 16.38
N TYR A 302 0.91 -11.07 15.22
CA TYR A 302 1.67 -10.52 14.09
C TYR A 302 0.75 -9.65 13.28
N HIS A 303 1.18 -8.44 13.06
CA HIS A 303 0.49 -7.47 12.24
C HIS A 303 1.40 -7.05 11.11
N THR A 304 0.84 -6.68 10.10
CA THR A 304 1.41 -6.46 8.83
C THR A 304 1.50 -4.97 8.47
N CYS A 305 2.17 -4.58 7.42
CA CYS A 305 2.53 -3.22 7.11
C CYS A 305 1.42 -2.40 6.44
N GLY A 306 1.05 -1.28 7.00
CA GLY A 306 0.16 -0.30 6.42
C GLY A 306 -1.32 -0.45 6.72
N GLY A 307 -1.76 -1.57 7.20
CA GLY A 307 -3.09 -1.77 7.75
C GLY A 307 -3.22 -1.30 9.18
N TYR A 308 -4.35 -1.51 9.74
CA TYR A 308 -4.72 -1.14 11.09
C TYR A 308 -4.87 -2.41 11.91
N GLY A 309 -3.87 -2.80 12.66
CA GLY A 309 -3.97 -3.96 13.50
C GLY A 309 -4.69 -3.67 14.80
N ASN A 310 -5.56 -4.55 15.24
CA ASN A 310 -6.09 -4.54 16.60
C ASN A 310 -5.11 -5.22 17.54
N CYS A 311 -4.75 -4.53 18.58
CA CYS A 311 -4.02 -5.10 19.69
C CYS A 311 -5.02 -5.80 20.61
N GLY A 312 -5.03 -7.12 20.62
CA GLY A 312 -5.74 -7.88 21.65
C GLY A 312 -7.03 -8.51 21.22
N GLY A 313 -6.95 -9.73 20.78
CA GLY A 313 -8.07 -10.62 20.49
C GLY A 313 -7.96 -11.22 19.12
N ALA A 314 -8.17 -12.49 19.02
CA ALA A 314 -8.02 -13.31 17.83
C ALA A 314 -8.97 -12.91 16.69
N THR A 315 -8.75 -11.75 16.11
CA THR A 315 -9.39 -11.35 14.88
C THR A 315 -8.29 -10.99 13.91
N TYR A 316 -8.13 -11.82 12.91
CA TYR A 316 -7.14 -11.67 11.86
C TYR A 316 -7.50 -10.49 10.98
N TYR A 317 -6.61 -9.50 10.89
CA TYR A 317 -6.78 -8.36 10.01
C TYR A 317 -5.85 -8.43 8.84
N ILE A 318 -6.48 -8.23 7.73
CA ILE A 318 -5.92 -8.16 6.40
C ILE A 318 -5.10 -6.91 6.22
N HIS A 319 -4.12 -7.03 5.42
CA HIS A 319 -3.06 -6.09 5.39
C HIS A 319 -2.53 -5.79 4.03
N THR A 320 -2.58 -4.57 3.68
CA THR A 320 -1.88 -4.03 2.53
C THR A 320 -1.04 -2.83 2.91
N CYS A 321 0.02 -2.60 2.16
CA CYS A 321 0.80 -1.38 2.30
C CYS A 321 0.01 -0.12 1.94
N GLY A 322 -1.25 -0.23 1.58
CA GLY A 322 -2.14 0.86 1.20
C GLY A 322 -3.49 0.89 1.91
N GLY A 323 -3.90 -0.22 2.52
CA GLY A 323 -5.25 -0.36 3.10
C GLY A 323 -5.51 0.42 4.39
N PHE A 324 -6.78 0.49 4.73
CA PHE A 324 -7.26 0.98 6.02
C PHE A 324 -7.79 -0.20 6.82
N ASP A 325 -7.52 -0.26 8.11
CA ASP A 325 -8.17 -1.22 8.98
C ASP A 325 -9.65 -0.93 9.07
N LYS A 326 -10.45 -1.98 9.08
CA LYS A 326 -11.82 -1.86 9.55
C LYS A 326 -11.74 -1.63 11.06
N MET A 327 -11.96 -0.41 11.52
CA MET A 327 -12.27 -0.20 12.93
C MET A 327 -13.57 -0.92 13.22
N SER A 328 -13.47 -2.10 13.86
CA SER A 328 -14.60 -2.62 14.58
C SER A 328 -14.78 -1.73 15.81
N ASP A 329 -15.93 -1.06 15.88
CA ASP A 329 -16.54 -0.49 17.08
C ASP A 329 -15.65 -0.39 18.33
N GLY A 330 -14.85 0.65 18.45
CA GLY A 330 -14.46 1.31 19.69
C GLY A 330 -14.18 0.49 20.96
N ARG A 331 -13.84 -0.78 20.87
CA ARG A 331 -13.51 -1.60 22.02
C ARG A 331 -12.13 -2.23 21.85
N CYS A 332 -11.19 -1.58 22.40
CA CYS A 332 -9.99 -2.15 23.00
C CYS A 332 -9.87 -1.61 24.42
#